data_ba8068e3c8bac5228b421ff68b4b3986
#
_entry.id   ba8068e3c8bac5228b421ff68b4b3986
#
_cell.length_a   1.000
_cell.length_b   1.000
_cell.length_c   1.000
_cell.angle_alpha   90.00
_cell.angle_beta   90.00
_cell.angle_gamma   90.00
#
_symmetry.space_group_name_H-M   'P 1'
#
loop_
_entity.id
_entity.type
_entity.pdbx_description
1 polymer ?
#
loop_
_entity_poly.entity_id
_entity_poly.type
_entity_poly.pdbx_seq_one_letter_code
_entity_poly.pdbx_strand_id
1 'polypeptide(L)'
;MGLGVDFRNTIARRAAEEIHNGMVVNLGIGIPSLVPNHLPKDMMVLFHAENGITGMGPSPQKGKEDENLCNAGGFPVTLNQGGSYCDSAISFGMIRRGRVDITILGSLQVSQHGDLANWIVPGKKVPGMGGAMELAQKARKVIVLMNHCDKAGNPKIVTSCTLPLTSTACVDMIITELAVFKITPEGLLLTELFEPYNLQEVVNKTECKFTISDTVRKIIY
;
A
#
# COMPACT_ATOMS: atom_id res chain seq x y z
N MET A 1 14.67 21.10 -0.44
CA MET A 1 13.58 20.14 -0.63
C MET A 1 14.15 18.76 -0.29
N GLY A 2 13.58 18.08 0.69
CA GLY A 2 14.20 16.87 1.20
C GLY A 2 14.03 15.70 0.23
N LEU A 3 15.09 14.94 0.06
CA LEU A 3 15.17 13.68 -0.68
C LEU A 3 13.98 12.71 -0.41
N GLY A 4 13.25 12.88 0.70
CA GLY A 4 12.14 12.02 1.08
C GLY A 4 10.83 12.18 0.30
N VAL A 5 10.64 13.28 -0.45
CA VAL A 5 9.40 13.48 -1.25
C VAL A 5 9.51 12.73 -2.58
N ASP A 6 10.69 12.68 -3.18
CA ASP A 6 10.90 11.99 -4.46
C ASP A 6 10.72 10.47 -4.30
N PHE A 7 11.26 9.84 -3.26
CA PHE A 7 11.11 8.40 -3.03
C PHE A 7 9.65 7.97 -2.85
N ARG A 8 8.84 8.76 -2.14
CA ARG A 8 7.42 8.44 -1.93
C ARG A 8 6.65 8.46 -3.25
N ASN A 9 6.93 9.45 -4.11
CA ASN A 9 6.33 9.53 -5.43
C ASN A 9 6.82 8.40 -6.36
N THR A 10 8.10 8.05 -6.30
CA THR A 10 8.67 6.92 -7.05
C THR A 10 7.96 5.60 -6.69
N ILE A 11 7.81 5.30 -5.39
CA ILE A 11 7.10 4.11 -4.90
C ILE A 11 5.64 4.13 -5.36
N ALA A 12 4.94 5.27 -5.20
CA ALA A 12 3.54 5.41 -5.57
C ALA A 12 3.33 5.28 -7.09
N ARG A 13 4.25 5.83 -7.90
CA ARG A 13 4.23 5.71 -9.36
C ARG A 13 4.36 4.26 -9.81
N ARG A 14 5.29 3.50 -9.20
CA ARG A 14 5.41 2.07 -9.52
C ARG A 14 4.16 1.29 -9.09
N ALA A 15 3.58 1.60 -7.94
CA ALA A 15 2.35 0.96 -7.49
C ALA A 15 1.16 1.22 -8.43
N ALA A 16 1.10 2.40 -9.04
CA ALA A 16 0.06 2.75 -10.01
C ALA A 16 0.06 1.82 -11.25
N GLU A 17 1.20 1.23 -11.61
CA GLU A 17 1.30 0.27 -12.72
C GLU A 17 0.52 -1.04 -12.46
N GLU A 18 0.17 -1.34 -11.21
CA GLU A 18 -0.62 -2.53 -10.85
C GLU A 18 -2.13 -2.31 -10.96
N ILE A 19 -2.56 -1.06 -11.18
CA ILE A 19 -3.97 -0.69 -11.26
C ILE A 19 -4.41 -0.67 -12.73
N HIS A 20 -5.54 -1.29 -12.99
CA HIS A 20 -6.11 -1.38 -14.33
C HIS A 20 -7.53 -0.81 -14.36
N ASN A 21 -7.99 -0.50 -15.56
CA ASN A 21 -9.30 0.07 -15.78
C ASN A 21 -10.44 -0.83 -15.23
N GLY A 22 -11.38 -0.25 -14.53
CA GLY A 22 -12.53 -0.94 -13.93
C GLY A 22 -12.28 -1.58 -12.56
N MET A 23 -11.06 -1.49 -12.01
CA MET A 23 -10.75 -2.05 -10.69
C MET A 23 -11.38 -1.26 -9.55
N VAL A 24 -11.71 -1.98 -8.47
CA VAL A 24 -12.04 -1.43 -7.15
C VAL A 24 -10.78 -1.45 -6.30
N VAL A 25 -10.30 -0.28 -5.90
CA VAL A 25 -9.02 -0.11 -5.21
C VAL A 25 -9.23 0.58 -3.86
N ASN A 26 -8.69 -0.01 -2.79
CA ASN A 26 -8.62 0.64 -1.49
C ASN A 26 -7.19 1.14 -1.23
N LEU A 27 -7.08 2.34 -0.66
CA LEU A 27 -5.80 2.99 -0.39
C LEU A 27 -5.64 3.30 1.11
N GLY A 28 -4.55 2.82 1.69
CA GLY A 28 -4.11 3.22 3.01
C GLY A 28 -3.58 4.66 3.05
N ILE A 29 -3.28 5.13 4.25
CA ILE A 29 -2.75 6.46 4.52
C ILE A 29 -1.25 6.51 4.17
N GLY A 30 -0.76 7.68 3.79
CA GLY A 30 0.67 7.96 3.57
C GLY A 30 1.11 7.76 2.12
N ILE A 31 2.07 6.89 1.82
CA ILE A 31 2.52 6.64 0.43
C ILE A 31 1.36 6.14 -0.46
N PRO A 32 0.50 5.22 0.00
CA PRO A 32 -0.63 4.76 -0.81
C PRO A 32 -1.55 5.87 -1.30
N SER A 33 -1.78 6.92 -0.53
CA SER A 33 -2.64 8.04 -0.93
C SER A 33 -2.08 8.89 -2.08
N LEU A 34 -0.82 8.70 -2.47
CA LEU A 34 -0.20 9.36 -3.61
C LEU A 34 -0.44 8.62 -4.94
N VAL A 35 -0.82 7.36 -4.89
CA VAL A 35 -0.98 6.49 -6.08
C VAL A 35 -1.93 7.07 -7.13
N PRO A 36 -3.10 7.65 -6.77
CA PRO A 36 -4.00 8.24 -7.76
C PRO A 36 -3.39 9.35 -8.62
N ASN A 37 -2.37 10.06 -8.11
CA ASN A 37 -1.71 11.15 -8.83
C ASN A 37 -0.87 10.65 -10.04
N HIS A 38 -0.62 9.34 -10.10
CA HIS A 38 0.21 8.72 -11.14
C HIS A 38 -0.61 7.87 -12.12
N LEU A 39 -1.93 7.85 -11.99
CA LEU A 39 -2.81 7.16 -12.93
C LEU A 39 -3.10 8.03 -14.16
N PRO A 40 -3.30 7.41 -15.35
CA PRO A 40 -3.82 8.10 -16.51
C PRO A 40 -5.16 8.79 -16.20
N LYS A 41 -5.37 9.99 -16.73
CA LYS A 41 -6.58 10.79 -16.45
C LYS A 41 -7.88 10.17 -16.97
N ASP A 42 -7.79 9.32 -17.98
CA ASP A 42 -8.88 8.60 -18.63
C ASP A 42 -9.13 7.20 -18.01
N MET A 43 -8.30 6.80 -17.03
CA MET A 43 -8.46 5.52 -16.37
C MET A 43 -9.64 5.57 -15.39
N MET A 44 -10.59 4.65 -15.58
CA MET A 44 -11.74 4.50 -14.68
C MET A 44 -11.39 3.53 -13.54
N VAL A 45 -11.16 4.07 -12.36
CA VAL A 45 -10.88 3.32 -11.12
C VAL A 45 -11.89 3.71 -10.06
N LEU A 46 -12.46 2.72 -9.39
CA LEU A 46 -13.37 2.91 -8.29
C LEU A 46 -12.59 2.89 -6.97
N PHE A 47 -12.21 4.05 -6.47
CA PHE A 47 -11.57 4.13 -5.15
C PHE A 47 -12.61 3.91 -4.04
N HIS A 48 -12.33 2.91 -3.22
CA HIS A 48 -13.16 2.50 -2.09
C HIS A 48 -12.52 2.98 -0.79
N ALA A 49 -13.34 3.52 0.11
CA ALA A 49 -12.95 3.80 1.49
C ALA A 49 -13.90 3.07 2.44
N GLU A 50 -13.33 2.34 3.40
CA GLU A 50 -14.08 1.42 4.28
C GLU A 50 -15.07 2.11 5.21
N ASN A 51 -14.95 3.42 5.39
CA ASN A 51 -15.96 4.23 6.11
C ASN A 51 -17.25 4.46 5.33
N GLY A 52 -17.33 3.99 4.06
CA GLY A 52 -18.58 3.95 3.31
C GLY A 52 -18.61 4.77 2.02
N ILE A 53 -17.46 5.00 1.38
CA ILE A 53 -17.38 5.71 0.10
C ILE A 53 -16.93 4.75 -0.99
N THR A 54 -17.66 4.72 -2.11
CA THR A 54 -17.24 4.05 -3.34
C THR A 54 -17.22 5.08 -4.47
N GLY A 55 -16.12 5.19 -5.19
CA GLY A 55 -15.88 6.26 -6.16
C GLY A 55 -15.35 7.55 -5.51
N MET A 56 -14.56 7.39 -4.44
CA MET A 56 -13.84 8.51 -3.82
C MET A 56 -13.00 9.26 -4.85
N GLY A 57 -13.14 10.57 -4.88
CA GLY A 57 -12.38 11.48 -5.73
C GLY A 57 -11.16 12.08 -5.05
N PRO A 58 -10.48 13.02 -5.71
CA PRO A 58 -9.32 13.71 -5.16
C PRO A 58 -9.68 14.58 -3.95
N SER A 59 -8.65 15.03 -3.23
CA SER A 59 -8.83 16.05 -2.19
C SER A 59 -9.41 17.33 -2.79
N PRO A 60 -10.37 17.98 -2.11
CA PRO A 60 -10.93 19.24 -2.58
C PRO A 60 -9.88 20.37 -2.55
N GLN A 61 -10.17 21.44 -3.28
CA GLN A 61 -9.38 22.66 -3.18
C GLN A 61 -9.55 23.26 -1.76
N LYS A 62 -8.48 23.88 -1.25
CA LYS A 62 -8.51 24.53 0.06
C LYS A 62 -9.67 25.53 0.17
N GLY A 63 -10.48 25.38 1.22
CA GLY A 63 -11.68 26.18 1.47
C GLY A 63 -12.92 25.71 0.70
N LYS A 64 -12.85 24.52 0.05
CA LYS A 64 -13.97 23.84 -0.62
C LYS A 64 -14.25 22.47 0.00
N GLU A 65 -13.69 22.22 1.17
CA GLU A 65 -13.87 20.98 1.91
C GLU A 65 -15.35 20.89 2.38
N ASP A 66 -15.93 19.71 2.23
CA ASP A 66 -17.19 19.35 2.87
C ASP A 66 -16.86 18.77 4.26
N GLU A 67 -17.38 19.39 5.31
CA GLU A 67 -17.14 18.98 6.71
C GLU A 67 -17.69 17.57 7.02
N ASN A 68 -18.63 17.06 6.23
CA ASN A 68 -19.25 15.75 6.37
C ASN A 68 -18.57 14.67 5.50
N LEU A 69 -17.58 15.03 4.68
CA LEU A 69 -16.99 14.12 3.70
C LEU A 69 -15.49 13.94 3.89
N CYS A 70 -15.12 12.80 4.46
CA CYS A 70 -13.71 12.41 4.62
C CYS A 70 -13.50 10.94 4.27
N ASN A 71 -12.27 10.60 3.92
CA ASN A 71 -11.86 9.19 3.76
C ASN A 71 -11.71 8.51 5.14
N ALA A 72 -11.41 7.22 5.14
CA ALA A 72 -11.20 6.44 6.37
C ALA A 72 -10.01 6.93 7.23
N GLY A 73 -9.12 7.74 6.67
CA GLY A 73 -8.02 8.40 7.38
C GLY A 73 -8.37 9.77 7.96
N GLY A 74 -9.63 10.23 7.80
CA GLY A 74 -10.08 11.54 8.27
C GLY A 74 -9.67 12.72 7.39
N PHE A 75 -9.16 12.47 6.17
CA PHE A 75 -8.78 13.53 5.24
C PHE A 75 -9.95 13.90 4.32
N PRO A 76 -10.17 15.20 4.05
CA PRO A 76 -11.19 15.67 3.12
C PRO A 76 -11.01 15.06 1.72
N VAL A 77 -12.09 14.59 1.13
CA VAL A 77 -12.15 14.04 -0.22
C VAL A 77 -13.34 14.58 -0.98
N THR A 78 -13.40 14.32 -2.28
CA THR A 78 -14.58 14.55 -3.12
C THR A 78 -15.20 13.21 -3.51
N LEU A 79 -16.39 13.26 -4.10
CA LEU A 79 -17.01 12.10 -4.72
C LEU A 79 -16.99 12.28 -6.24
N ASN A 80 -16.51 11.29 -6.97
CA ASN A 80 -16.57 11.28 -8.42
C ASN A 80 -17.99 11.05 -8.93
N GLN A 81 -18.29 11.49 -10.14
CA GLN A 81 -19.57 11.20 -10.77
C GLN A 81 -19.79 9.67 -10.85
N GLY A 82 -20.96 9.21 -10.39
CA GLY A 82 -21.28 7.78 -10.27
C GLY A 82 -20.81 7.14 -8.97
N GLY A 83 -20.13 7.90 -8.11
CA GLY A 83 -19.81 7.45 -6.77
C GLY A 83 -21.04 7.34 -5.87
N SER A 84 -20.91 6.60 -4.77
CA SER A 84 -22.00 6.33 -3.84
C SER A 84 -21.52 6.29 -2.40
N TYR A 85 -22.46 6.52 -1.49
CA TYR A 85 -22.29 6.34 -0.07
C TYR A 85 -23.03 5.08 0.38
N CYS A 86 -22.48 4.40 1.35
CA CYS A 86 -23.11 3.29 2.05
C CYS A 86 -22.70 3.31 3.52
N ASP A 87 -23.42 2.57 4.35
CA ASP A 87 -22.97 2.36 5.72
C ASP A 87 -21.72 1.47 5.79
N SER A 88 -21.04 1.50 6.93
CA SER A 88 -19.82 0.73 7.13
C SER A 88 -20.06 -0.79 7.05
N ALA A 89 -21.24 -1.29 7.42
CA ALA A 89 -21.55 -2.72 7.32
C ALA A 89 -21.59 -3.18 5.87
N ILE A 90 -22.16 -2.40 4.96
CA ILE A 90 -22.14 -2.66 3.51
C ILE A 90 -20.73 -2.56 2.97
N SER A 91 -19.98 -1.50 3.33
CA SER A 91 -18.61 -1.30 2.89
C SER A 91 -17.69 -2.46 3.29
N PHE A 92 -17.71 -2.88 4.56
CA PHE A 92 -17.00 -4.06 5.02
C PHE A 92 -17.54 -5.36 4.41
N GLY A 93 -18.85 -5.42 4.13
CA GLY A 93 -19.46 -6.52 3.38
C GLY A 93 -18.87 -6.69 1.98
N MET A 94 -18.56 -5.59 1.30
CA MET A 94 -17.86 -5.62 -0.01
C MET A 94 -16.45 -6.21 0.14
N ILE A 95 -15.68 -5.78 1.16
CA ILE A 95 -14.35 -6.30 1.43
C ILE A 95 -14.42 -7.81 1.68
N ARG A 96 -15.27 -8.26 2.61
CA ARG A 96 -15.45 -9.67 2.99
C ARG A 96 -15.85 -10.57 1.83
N ARG A 97 -16.59 -10.03 0.86
CA ARG A 97 -16.99 -10.72 -0.38
C ARG A 97 -15.92 -10.68 -1.47
N GLY A 98 -14.71 -10.18 -1.20
CA GLY A 98 -13.62 -10.09 -2.18
C GLY A 98 -13.95 -9.17 -3.36
N ARG A 99 -14.72 -8.10 -3.12
CA ARG A 99 -15.08 -7.10 -4.15
C ARG A 99 -14.05 -5.98 -4.28
N VAL A 100 -13.02 -5.96 -3.44
CA VAL A 100 -11.86 -5.08 -3.56
C VAL A 100 -10.79 -5.84 -4.34
N ASP A 101 -10.44 -5.34 -5.52
CA ASP A 101 -9.46 -6.00 -6.40
C ASP A 101 -8.04 -5.82 -5.86
N ILE A 102 -7.71 -4.60 -5.43
CA ILE A 102 -6.40 -4.28 -4.84
C ILE A 102 -6.60 -3.46 -3.58
N THR A 103 -5.92 -3.83 -2.49
CA THR A 103 -5.65 -2.93 -1.38
C THR A 103 -4.17 -2.57 -1.35
N ILE A 104 -3.87 -1.29 -1.22
CA ILE A 104 -2.50 -0.77 -1.13
C ILE A 104 -2.30 -0.19 0.26
N LEU A 105 -1.46 -0.81 1.07
CA LEU A 105 -1.29 -0.49 2.49
C LEU A 105 0.14 -0.01 2.78
N GLY A 106 0.27 0.89 3.76
CA GLY A 106 1.56 1.16 4.38
C GLY A 106 1.92 0.05 5.38
N SER A 107 3.24 -0.15 5.64
CA SER A 107 3.68 -1.12 6.65
C SER A 107 4.82 -0.62 7.52
N LEU A 108 4.89 -1.21 8.71
CA LEU A 108 6.03 -1.10 9.62
C LEU A 108 7.02 -2.24 9.40
N GLN A 109 6.52 -3.48 9.24
CA GLN A 109 7.31 -4.67 8.88
C GLN A 109 6.47 -5.60 8.00
N VAL A 110 7.16 -6.33 7.11
CA VAL A 110 6.60 -7.46 6.36
C VAL A 110 7.57 -8.64 6.49
N SER A 111 7.05 -9.83 6.81
CA SER A 111 7.88 -11.03 6.87
C SER A 111 8.14 -11.62 5.48
N GLN A 112 9.14 -12.52 5.39
CA GLN A 112 9.45 -13.27 4.16
C GLN A 112 8.28 -14.13 3.65
N HIS A 113 7.28 -14.40 4.49
CA HIS A 113 6.07 -15.18 4.15
C HIS A 113 4.84 -14.30 3.94
N GLY A 114 5.00 -12.97 3.92
CA GLY A 114 3.89 -12.04 3.69
C GLY A 114 3.04 -11.72 4.91
N ASP A 115 3.54 -11.94 6.13
CA ASP A 115 2.87 -11.42 7.31
C ASP A 115 3.00 -9.91 7.35
N LEU A 116 1.93 -9.24 7.75
CA LEU A 116 1.82 -7.78 7.79
C LEU A 116 1.75 -7.26 9.22
N ALA A 117 2.62 -6.32 9.57
CA ALA A 117 2.55 -5.54 10.80
C ALA A 117 2.52 -4.05 10.45
N ASN A 118 1.36 -3.39 10.63
CA ASN A 118 1.20 -2.00 10.19
C ASN A 118 0.39 -1.09 11.13
N TRP A 119 0.03 -1.54 12.34
CA TRP A 119 -0.93 -0.81 13.15
C TRP A 119 -0.41 -0.30 14.50
N ILE A 120 0.64 -0.90 15.05
CA ILE A 120 1.17 -0.54 16.37
C ILE A 120 2.69 -0.68 16.44
N VAL A 121 3.32 0.28 17.10
CA VAL A 121 4.66 0.16 17.68
C VAL A 121 4.49 0.19 19.19
N PRO A 122 4.85 -0.87 19.92
CA PRO A 122 4.71 -0.90 21.38
C PRO A 122 5.33 0.32 22.06
N GLY A 123 4.63 0.90 23.04
CA GLY A 123 5.07 2.12 23.73
C GLY A 123 4.79 3.44 23.01
N LYS A 124 4.19 3.41 21.81
CA LYS A 124 3.74 4.62 21.08
C LYS A 124 2.21 4.71 21.07
N LYS A 125 1.69 5.92 20.78
CA LYS A 125 0.26 6.13 20.56
C LYS A 125 -0.26 5.21 19.46
N VAL A 126 -1.34 4.50 19.74
CA VAL A 126 -1.98 3.56 18.79
C VAL A 126 -3.17 4.25 18.16
N PRO A 127 -3.14 4.52 16.85
CA PRO A 127 -4.28 5.13 16.14
C PRO A 127 -5.44 4.14 15.94
N GLY A 128 -5.21 2.84 16.16
CA GLY A 128 -6.13 1.75 15.84
C GLY A 128 -5.79 1.05 14.53
N MET A 129 -6.34 -0.15 14.37
CA MET A 129 -6.10 -0.98 13.18
C MET A 129 -6.98 -0.54 11.99
N GLY A 130 -8.14 0.08 12.24
CA GLY A 130 -9.11 0.42 11.21
C GLY A 130 -9.55 -0.81 10.41
N GLY A 131 -9.77 -0.63 9.13
CA GLY A 131 -10.14 -1.72 8.20
C GLY A 131 -8.98 -2.57 7.70
N ALA A 132 -7.73 -2.28 8.11
CA ALA A 132 -6.55 -2.90 7.52
C ALA A 132 -6.52 -4.43 7.64
N MET A 133 -7.03 -5.00 8.74
CA MET A 133 -7.07 -6.46 8.93
C MET A 133 -7.97 -7.14 7.90
N GLU A 134 -9.18 -6.65 7.72
CA GLU A 134 -10.11 -7.24 6.75
C GLU A 134 -9.69 -7.01 5.30
N LEU A 135 -9.16 -5.82 5.01
CA LEU A 135 -8.58 -5.52 3.70
C LEU A 135 -7.42 -6.45 3.38
N ALA A 136 -6.49 -6.64 4.30
CA ALA A 136 -5.35 -7.54 4.15
C ALA A 136 -5.77 -9.02 3.96
N GLN A 137 -6.85 -9.45 4.60
CA GLN A 137 -7.31 -10.84 4.51
C GLN A 137 -8.20 -11.13 3.30
N LYS A 138 -8.92 -10.12 2.77
CA LYS A 138 -10.05 -10.35 1.86
C LYS A 138 -9.98 -9.60 0.54
N ALA A 139 -9.09 -8.60 0.37
CA ALA A 139 -8.81 -8.07 -0.95
C ALA A 139 -8.18 -9.16 -1.82
N ARG A 140 -8.39 -9.09 -3.14
CA ARG A 140 -7.84 -10.08 -4.07
C ARG A 140 -6.33 -9.97 -4.23
N LYS A 141 -5.79 -8.76 -4.03
CA LYS A 141 -4.35 -8.49 -4.05
C LYS A 141 -4.00 -7.46 -2.99
N VAL A 142 -2.95 -7.74 -2.24
CA VAL A 142 -2.43 -6.87 -1.19
C VAL A 142 -1.03 -6.39 -1.56
N ILE A 143 -0.91 -5.09 -1.76
CA ILE A 143 0.37 -4.44 -2.08
C ILE A 143 0.79 -3.58 -0.90
N VAL A 144 2.03 -3.73 -0.48
CA VAL A 144 2.62 -2.92 0.60
C VAL A 144 3.57 -1.88 0.02
N LEU A 145 3.36 -0.62 0.41
CA LEU A 145 4.28 0.48 0.10
C LEU A 145 4.95 0.96 1.38
N MET A 146 6.26 0.92 1.42
CA MET A 146 7.03 1.36 2.59
C MET A 146 8.47 1.70 2.23
N ASN A 147 9.16 2.44 3.10
CA ASN A 147 10.61 2.54 3.01
C ASN A 147 11.23 1.16 3.31
N HIS A 148 12.35 0.85 2.68
CA HIS A 148 13.03 -0.43 2.85
C HIS A 148 13.56 -0.63 4.28
N CYS A 149 14.08 0.46 4.87
CA CYS A 149 14.54 0.48 6.25
C CYS A 149 13.74 1.49 7.09
N ASP A 150 13.84 1.35 8.39
CA ASP A 150 13.37 2.33 9.36
C ASP A 150 14.34 3.54 9.45
N LYS A 151 14.02 4.51 10.32
CA LYS A 151 14.85 5.72 10.51
C LYS A 151 16.21 5.42 11.14
N ALA A 152 16.37 4.27 11.80
CA ALA A 152 17.62 3.81 12.41
C ALA A 152 18.46 2.95 11.43
N GLY A 153 17.94 2.68 10.23
CA GLY A 153 18.59 1.86 9.21
C GLY A 153 18.27 0.36 9.34
N ASN A 154 17.36 -0.05 10.25
CA ASN A 154 16.99 -1.46 10.39
C ASN A 154 16.07 -1.90 9.25
N PRO A 155 16.25 -3.12 8.73
CA PRO A 155 15.38 -3.70 7.71
C PRO A 155 13.91 -3.75 8.15
N LYS A 156 13.00 -3.48 7.22
CA LYS A 156 11.56 -3.65 7.43
C LYS A 156 11.01 -4.87 6.69
N ILE A 157 11.78 -5.45 5.78
CA ILE A 157 11.55 -6.78 5.21
C ILE A 157 12.36 -7.75 6.04
N VAL A 158 11.66 -8.57 6.83
CA VAL A 158 12.26 -9.36 7.92
C VAL A 158 11.94 -10.85 7.78
N THR A 159 12.71 -11.70 8.43
CA THR A 159 12.43 -13.14 8.47
C THR A 159 11.09 -13.42 9.14
N SER A 160 10.83 -12.78 10.28
CA SER A 160 9.56 -12.82 11.01
C SER A 160 9.30 -11.46 11.63
N CYS A 161 8.05 -11.00 11.59
CA CYS A 161 7.68 -9.73 12.19
C CYS A 161 7.90 -9.79 13.72
N THR A 162 8.53 -8.75 14.25
CA THR A 162 8.70 -8.55 15.71
C THR A 162 7.62 -7.65 16.30
N LEU A 163 6.91 -6.93 15.44
CA LEU A 163 5.77 -6.09 15.81
C LEU A 163 4.46 -6.90 15.77
N PRO A 164 3.43 -6.50 16.53
CA PRO A 164 2.12 -7.16 16.50
C PRO A 164 1.53 -7.19 15.08
N LEU A 165 1.13 -8.36 14.65
CA LEU A 165 0.61 -8.59 13.31
C LEU A 165 -0.75 -7.95 13.10
N THR A 166 -0.97 -7.47 11.90
CA THR A 166 -2.28 -7.11 11.35
C THR A 166 -2.95 -8.33 10.74
N SER A 167 -2.19 -9.09 9.96
CA SER A 167 -2.62 -10.33 9.33
C SER A 167 -1.43 -11.19 8.95
N THR A 168 -1.64 -12.50 8.81
CA THR A 168 -0.63 -13.49 8.42
C THR A 168 -0.76 -13.83 6.94
N ALA A 169 0.36 -14.09 6.27
CA ALA A 169 0.46 -14.60 4.89
C ALA A 169 -0.51 -13.91 3.91
N CYS A 170 -0.59 -12.58 3.97
CA CYS A 170 -1.59 -11.79 3.24
C CYS A 170 -1.00 -10.87 2.18
N VAL A 171 0.31 -10.57 2.24
CA VAL A 171 0.96 -9.66 1.31
C VAL A 171 1.38 -10.39 0.05
N ASP A 172 0.98 -9.87 -1.11
CA ASP A 172 1.39 -10.41 -2.42
C ASP A 172 2.62 -9.70 -2.99
N MET A 173 2.75 -8.40 -2.71
CA MET A 173 3.81 -7.58 -3.28
C MET A 173 4.27 -6.50 -2.30
N ILE A 174 5.59 -6.26 -2.28
CA ILE A 174 6.23 -5.19 -1.50
C ILE A 174 6.95 -4.27 -2.48
N ILE A 175 6.66 -2.96 -2.41
CA ILE A 175 7.34 -1.92 -3.19
C ILE A 175 8.02 -0.96 -2.21
N THR A 176 9.32 -0.84 -2.34
CA THR A 176 10.15 0.10 -1.58
C THR A 176 10.85 1.07 -2.53
N GLU A 177 11.60 2.01 -1.99
CA GLU A 177 12.44 2.90 -2.80
C GLU A 177 13.64 2.18 -3.46
N LEU A 178 13.97 0.96 -3.01
CA LEU A 178 15.09 0.20 -3.55
C LEU A 178 14.67 -0.85 -4.57
N ALA A 179 13.56 -1.54 -4.30
CA ALA A 179 13.21 -2.75 -5.01
C ALA A 179 11.72 -3.10 -4.93
N VAL A 180 11.30 -3.99 -5.83
CA VAL A 180 9.98 -4.64 -5.79
C VAL A 180 10.19 -6.14 -5.56
N PHE A 181 9.43 -6.65 -4.59
CA PHE A 181 9.39 -8.07 -4.27
C PHE A 181 7.98 -8.61 -4.46
N LYS A 182 7.88 -9.87 -4.90
CA LYS A 182 6.66 -10.67 -4.85
C LYS A 182 6.80 -11.73 -3.77
N ILE A 183 5.72 -12.01 -3.06
CA ILE A 183 5.65 -13.17 -2.18
C ILE A 183 5.15 -14.34 -3.03
N THR A 184 5.90 -15.43 -3.04
CA THR A 184 5.56 -16.67 -3.76
C THR A 184 5.50 -17.84 -2.79
N PRO A 185 4.95 -19.00 -3.19
CA PRO A 185 5.00 -20.20 -2.33
C PRO A 185 6.42 -20.62 -1.93
N GLU A 186 7.42 -20.29 -2.78
CA GLU A 186 8.83 -20.58 -2.54
C GLU A 186 9.52 -19.52 -1.66
N GLY A 187 8.82 -18.44 -1.34
CA GLY A 187 9.31 -17.32 -0.52
C GLY A 187 9.38 -15.99 -1.26
N LEU A 188 10.24 -15.12 -0.79
CA LEU A 188 10.40 -13.75 -1.32
C LEU A 188 11.20 -13.76 -2.63
N LEU A 189 10.63 -13.16 -3.69
CA LEU A 189 11.23 -13.05 -5.02
C LEU A 189 11.48 -11.59 -5.38
N LEU A 190 12.73 -11.20 -5.59
CA LEU A 190 13.11 -9.90 -6.15
C LEU A 190 12.79 -9.87 -7.64
N THR A 191 11.95 -8.92 -8.06
CA THR A 191 11.53 -8.78 -9.47
C THR A 191 12.02 -7.49 -10.12
N GLU A 192 12.27 -6.44 -9.35
CA GLU A 192 12.64 -5.13 -9.90
C GLU A 192 13.61 -4.40 -8.96
N LEU A 193 14.50 -3.60 -9.56
CA LEU A 193 15.45 -2.72 -8.87
C LEU A 193 15.25 -1.28 -9.33
N PHE A 194 15.22 -0.35 -8.39
CA PHE A 194 15.20 1.08 -8.69
C PHE A 194 16.63 1.63 -8.83
N GLU A 195 16.89 2.34 -9.89
CA GLU A 195 18.14 3.08 -10.00
C GLU A 195 18.15 4.29 -9.05
N PRO A 196 19.29 4.66 -8.45
CA PRO A 196 20.65 4.14 -8.74
C PRO A 196 21.06 2.92 -7.89
N TYR A 197 20.13 2.27 -7.18
CA TYR A 197 20.47 1.18 -6.26
C TYR A 197 20.88 -0.10 -6.99
N ASN A 198 21.78 -0.86 -6.38
CA ASN A 198 22.26 -2.13 -6.88
C ASN A 198 21.81 -3.31 -5.99
N LEU A 199 21.98 -4.51 -6.51
CA LEU A 199 21.56 -5.74 -5.81
C LEU A 199 22.25 -5.91 -4.45
N GLN A 200 23.52 -5.53 -4.31
CA GLN A 200 24.26 -5.68 -3.06
C GLN A 200 23.67 -4.78 -1.96
N GLU A 201 23.22 -3.58 -2.32
CA GLU A 201 22.55 -2.69 -1.38
C GLU A 201 21.23 -3.28 -0.88
N VAL A 202 20.45 -3.90 -1.77
CA VAL A 202 19.20 -4.58 -1.42
C VAL A 202 19.48 -5.76 -0.49
N VAL A 203 20.50 -6.60 -0.82
CA VAL A 203 20.92 -7.72 0.04
C VAL A 203 21.31 -7.25 1.44
N ASN A 204 22.10 -6.18 1.52
CA ASN A 204 22.59 -5.65 2.80
C ASN A 204 21.48 -5.05 3.66
N LYS A 205 20.39 -4.62 3.06
CA LYS A 205 19.26 -3.94 3.73
C LYS A 205 18.01 -4.82 3.92
N THR A 206 18.05 -6.06 3.45
CA THR A 206 16.97 -7.05 3.62
C THR A 206 17.44 -8.11 4.62
N GLU A 207 16.69 -8.32 5.71
CA GLU A 207 17.11 -9.28 6.75
C GLU A 207 16.95 -10.73 6.28
N CYS A 208 15.87 -11.03 5.58
CA CYS A 208 15.57 -12.40 5.15
C CYS A 208 16.23 -12.75 3.80
N LYS A 209 16.33 -14.06 3.53
CA LYS A 209 16.75 -14.56 2.22
C LYS A 209 15.65 -14.34 1.18
N PHE A 210 16.06 -14.09 -0.04
CA PHE A 210 15.17 -14.00 -1.20
C PHE A 210 15.81 -14.61 -2.45
N THR A 211 14.98 -15.01 -3.39
CA THR A 211 15.41 -15.42 -4.73
C THR A 211 15.36 -14.22 -5.66
N ILE A 212 16.07 -14.33 -6.78
CA ILE A 212 16.14 -13.26 -7.78
C ILE A 212 15.49 -13.79 -9.05
N SER A 213 14.59 -13.01 -9.63
CA SER A 213 13.96 -13.34 -10.91
C SER A 213 15.02 -13.45 -12.01
N ASP A 214 14.84 -14.38 -12.96
CA ASP A 214 15.70 -14.51 -14.14
C ASP A 214 15.72 -13.21 -14.97
N THR A 215 14.67 -12.41 -14.87
CA THR A 215 14.51 -11.12 -15.54
C THR A 215 14.20 -10.03 -14.52
N VAL A 216 15.24 -9.44 -13.92
CA VAL A 216 15.06 -8.28 -13.02
C VAL A 216 14.89 -7.02 -13.85
N ARG A 217 13.71 -6.39 -13.72
CA ARG A 217 13.44 -5.11 -14.37
C ARG A 217 14.17 -3.98 -13.63
N LYS A 218 14.88 -3.14 -14.36
CA LYS A 218 15.42 -1.87 -13.82
C LYS A 218 14.40 -0.76 -14.00
N ILE A 219 14.12 -0.03 -12.91
CA ILE A 219 13.19 1.09 -12.92
C ILE A 219 13.99 2.38 -12.85
N ILE A 220 13.74 3.26 -13.83
CA ILE A 220 14.31 4.61 -13.95
C ILE A 220 13.14 5.57 -14.05
N TYR A 221 13.00 6.50 -13.10
CA TYR A 221 11.95 7.53 -13.11
C TYR A 221 12.52 8.94 -13.03
#